data_5451e94f42b1ecfbcc12238fe6fb5156
#
_entry.id   5451e94f42b1ecfbcc12238fe6fb5156
#
_cell.length_a   1.000
_cell.length_b   1.000
_cell.length_c   1.000
_cell.angle_alpha   90.00
_cell.angle_beta   90.00
_cell.angle_gamma   90.00
#
_symmetry.space_group_name_H-M   'P 1'
#
loop_
_entity.id
_entity.type
_entity.pdbx_description
1 polymer ?
#
loop_
_entity_poly.entity_id
_entity_poly.type
_entity_poly.pdbx_seq_one_letter_code
_entity_poly.pdbx_strand_id
1 'polypeptide(L)'
;KRQLQTGTERAGSYTARLHALGLHIRSTRSQYVFTCDDDSFDLARLTAWAQQANAIFFLPDGTIADPHGRDLLDPASDAAVPHPAAALERSERIRAELADAGFHVAHSLPPVLDAAELVLRDPAEVFDRALVLATLATWALHLQESGHAHDPGIPEPLLTESEQRTLADPTEQALINLSWGVEAAATLAWALGLLDRDPTSLEPASLDAVNAALAPVGGTAPELHPVELPTLADFLERTFSLRWCAQDSRINEDYQGRPFSGVDTSVLLERHHALAWLTAPLAGYDDVDLST
;
A
#
# COMPACT_ATOMS: atom_id res chain seq x y z
N LYS A 1 -13.63 -33.95 -15.90
CA LYS A 1 -12.94 -32.65 -16.16
C LYS A 1 -13.70 -31.47 -15.54
N ARG A 2 -15.03 -31.32 -15.72
CA ARG A 2 -15.82 -30.19 -15.18
C ARG A 2 -15.82 -30.13 -13.64
N GLN A 3 -15.85 -31.27 -12.92
CA GLN A 3 -15.81 -31.31 -11.45
C GLN A 3 -14.43 -30.95 -10.86
N LEU A 4 -13.34 -31.26 -11.56
CA LEU A 4 -11.99 -30.88 -11.16
C LEU A 4 -11.73 -29.37 -11.36
N GLN A 5 -12.22 -28.79 -12.46
CA GLN A 5 -12.14 -27.35 -12.71
C GLN A 5 -12.91 -26.55 -11.65
N THR A 6 -14.14 -26.96 -11.29
CA THR A 6 -14.92 -26.30 -10.23
C THR A 6 -14.28 -26.41 -8.84
N GLY A 7 -13.54 -27.48 -8.56
CA GLY A 7 -12.79 -27.62 -7.30
C GLY A 7 -11.58 -26.67 -7.22
N THR A 8 -10.84 -26.50 -8.30
CA THR A 8 -9.68 -25.60 -8.38
C THR A 8 -10.11 -24.13 -8.35
N GLU A 9 -11.17 -23.77 -9.05
CA GLU A 9 -11.75 -22.42 -9.02
C GLU A 9 -12.28 -22.05 -7.62
N ARG A 10 -12.93 -22.98 -6.91
CA ARG A 10 -13.38 -22.78 -5.53
C ARG A 10 -12.21 -22.63 -4.56
N ALA A 11 -11.15 -23.43 -4.71
CA ALA A 11 -9.95 -23.30 -3.87
C ALA A 11 -9.27 -21.96 -4.08
N GLY A 12 -9.13 -21.48 -5.32
CA GLY A 12 -8.58 -20.18 -5.64
C GLY A 12 -9.43 -19.03 -5.07
N SER A 13 -10.75 -19.12 -5.20
CA SER A 13 -11.69 -18.15 -4.62
C SER A 13 -11.64 -18.10 -3.09
N TYR A 14 -11.48 -19.24 -2.42
CA TYR A 14 -11.33 -19.30 -0.97
C TYR A 14 -10.03 -18.68 -0.49
N THR A 15 -8.91 -18.97 -1.16
CA THR A 15 -7.61 -18.39 -0.84
C THR A 15 -7.62 -16.86 -1.00
N ALA A 16 -8.22 -16.35 -2.08
CA ALA A 16 -8.39 -14.92 -2.31
C ALA A 16 -9.25 -14.26 -1.21
N ARG A 17 -10.33 -14.92 -0.79
CA ARG A 17 -11.17 -14.44 0.31
C ARG A 17 -10.43 -14.38 1.64
N LEU A 18 -9.61 -15.37 1.95
CA LEU A 18 -8.78 -15.35 3.16
C LEU A 18 -7.75 -14.22 3.13
N HIS A 19 -7.15 -13.96 1.98
CA HIS A 19 -6.24 -12.83 1.79
C HIS A 19 -6.98 -11.50 2.01
N ALA A 20 -8.13 -11.30 1.35
CA ALA A 20 -8.98 -10.12 1.52
C ALA A 20 -9.42 -9.94 2.98
N LEU A 21 -9.80 -11.02 3.67
CA LEU A 21 -10.15 -10.99 5.09
C LEU A 21 -8.97 -10.56 5.96
N GLY A 22 -7.78 -11.06 5.68
CA GLY A 22 -6.55 -10.67 6.38
C GLY A 22 -6.25 -9.17 6.21
N LEU A 23 -6.37 -8.63 5.00
CA LEU A 23 -6.24 -7.19 4.73
C LEU A 23 -7.32 -6.39 5.45
N HIS A 24 -8.58 -6.82 5.40
CA HIS A 24 -9.71 -6.16 6.05
C HIS A 24 -9.51 -6.07 7.57
N ILE A 25 -9.09 -7.17 8.21
CA ILE A 25 -8.82 -7.20 9.66
C ILE A 25 -7.68 -6.23 10.03
N ARG A 26 -6.59 -6.21 9.25
CA ARG A 26 -5.46 -5.30 9.48
C ARG A 26 -5.82 -3.82 9.29
N SER A 27 -6.72 -3.52 8.37
CA SER A 27 -7.20 -2.15 8.13
C SER A 27 -8.30 -1.70 9.07
N THR A 28 -8.89 -2.61 9.88
CA THR A 28 -9.98 -2.29 10.80
C THR A 28 -9.54 -1.31 11.88
N ARG A 29 -10.24 -0.18 12.00
CA ARG A 29 -9.92 0.91 12.96
C ARG A 29 -10.87 1.00 14.13
N SER A 30 -12.03 0.37 14.03
CA SER A 30 -13.07 0.44 15.06
C SER A 30 -13.62 -0.93 15.37
N GLN A 31 -13.82 -1.21 16.64
CA GLN A 31 -14.44 -2.44 17.12
C GLN A 31 -15.65 -2.08 17.99
N TYR A 32 -16.77 -2.72 17.74
CA TYR A 32 -17.99 -2.58 18.51
C TYR A 32 -18.37 -3.91 19.13
N VAL A 33 -18.78 -3.90 20.40
CA VAL A 33 -19.27 -5.08 21.10
C VAL A 33 -20.78 -4.91 21.29
N PHE A 34 -21.54 -5.84 20.76
CA PHE A 34 -22.99 -5.92 20.97
C PHE A 34 -23.29 -7.03 21.98
N THR A 35 -23.94 -6.68 23.07
CA THR A 35 -24.41 -7.63 24.09
C THR A 35 -25.92 -7.73 24.00
N CYS A 36 -26.43 -8.95 23.96
CA CYS A 36 -27.87 -9.23 23.96
C CYS A 36 -28.20 -10.16 25.12
N ASP A 37 -29.23 -9.83 25.86
CA ASP A 37 -29.72 -10.65 27.00
C ASP A 37 -30.68 -11.76 26.54
N ASP A 38 -30.96 -11.85 25.25
CA ASP A 38 -31.90 -12.78 24.65
C ASP A 38 -31.17 -13.73 23.69
N ASP A 39 -31.28 -15.04 23.92
CA ASP A 39 -30.74 -16.10 23.06
C ASP A 39 -31.36 -16.11 21.65
N SER A 40 -32.38 -15.29 21.39
CA SER A 40 -33.07 -15.13 20.11
C SER A 40 -32.51 -13.98 19.24
N PHE A 41 -31.35 -13.44 19.55
CA PHE A 41 -30.78 -12.34 18.76
C PHE A 41 -30.55 -12.76 17.29
N ASP A 42 -31.26 -12.09 16.39
CA ASP A 42 -31.11 -12.28 14.95
C ASP A 42 -30.07 -11.29 14.37
N LEU A 43 -28.95 -11.81 13.88
CA LEU A 43 -27.89 -11.04 13.25
C LEU A 43 -28.37 -10.20 12.05
N ALA A 44 -29.43 -10.64 11.37
CA ALA A 44 -30.06 -9.92 10.27
C ALA A 44 -30.49 -8.49 10.64
N ARG A 45 -30.74 -8.22 11.92
CA ARG A 45 -31.07 -6.85 12.42
C ARG A 45 -29.92 -5.88 12.30
N LEU A 46 -28.68 -6.37 12.20
CA LEU A 46 -27.46 -5.55 12.04
C LEU A 46 -26.98 -5.47 10.60
N THR A 47 -27.57 -6.22 9.66
CA THR A 47 -27.11 -6.30 8.26
C THR A 47 -26.94 -4.93 7.61
N ALA A 48 -27.94 -4.05 7.70
CA ALA A 48 -27.87 -2.73 7.08
C ALA A 48 -26.75 -1.85 7.66
N TRP A 49 -26.56 -1.91 8.98
CA TRP A 49 -25.45 -1.22 9.64
C TRP A 49 -24.11 -1.81 9.24
N ALA A 50 -23.98 -3.15 9.22
CA ALA A 50 -22.75 -3.83 8.87
C ALA A 50 -22.34 -3.55 7.42
N GLN A 51 -23.30 -3.51 6.50
CA GLN A 51 -23.02 -3.11 5.11
C GLN A 51 -22.53 -1.68 5.00
N GLN A 52 -23.14 -0.75 5.73
CA GLN A 52 -22.76 0.67 5.74
C GLN A 52 -21.38 0.89 6.37
N ALA A 53 -21.07 0.11 7.41
CA ALA A 53 -19.80 0.18 8.13
C ALA A 53 -18.70 -0.71 7.51
N ASN A 54 -18.97 -1.43 6.43
CA ASN A 54 -18.10 -2.48 5.88
C ASN A 54 -17.60 -3.44 6.97
N ALA A 55 -18.48 -3.77 7.92
CA ALA A 55 -18.14 -4.55 9.10
C ALA A 55 -18.19 -6.06 8.83
N ILE A 56 -17.37 -6.81 9.52
CA ILE A 56 -17.48 -8.26 9.69
C ILE A 56 -17.82 -8.56 11.14
N PHE A 57 -18.44 -9.72 11.38
CA PHE A 57 -18.84 -10.13 12.72
C PHE A 57 -17.94 -11.24 13.24
N PHE A 58 -17.50 -11.12 14.49
CA PHE A 58 -16.89 -12.20 15.24
C PHE A 58 -17.95 -12.75 16.21
N LEU A 59 -18.42 -13.95 15.95
CA LEU A 59 -19.49 -14.58 16.73
C LEU A 59 -18.92 -15.39 17.89
N PRO A 60 -19.69 -15.63 18.97
CA PRO A 60 -19.23 -16.35 20.15
C PRO A 60 -18.80 -17.80 19.87
N ASP A 61 -19.31 -18.43 18.82
CA ASP A 61 -18.94 -19.78 18.40
C ASP A 61 -17.63 -19.83 17.60
N GLY A 62 -16.98 -18.67 17.35
CA GLY A 62 -15.76 -18.55 16.58
C GLY A 62 -15.97 -18.31 15.09
N THR A 63 -17.21 -18.25 14.61
CA THR A 63 -17.52 -17.89 13.22
C THR A 63 -17.13 -16.47 12.93
N ILE A 64 -16.49 -16.22 11.78
CA ILE A 64 -16.27 -14.89 11.23
C ILE A 64 -17.24 -14.71 10.07
N ALA A 65 -18.24 -13.84 10.26
CA ALA A 65 -19.32 -13.69 9.31
C ALA A 65 -19.27 -12.36 8.55
N ASP A 66 -19.73 -12.40 7.30
CA ASP A 66 -19.99 -11.21 6.50
C ASP A 66 -21.24 -10.46 6.98
N PRO A 67 -21.60 -9.27 6.40
CA PRO A 67 -22.80 -8.51 6.79
C PRO A 67 -24.12 -9.27 6.71
N HIS A 68 -24.16 -10.36 5.95
CA HIS A 68 -25.33 -11.22 5.80
C HIS A 68 -25.33 -12.44 6.73
N GLY A 69 -24.33 -12.56 7.61
CA GLY A 69 -24.19 -13.68 8.54
C GLY A 69 -23.60 -14.96 7.91
N ARG A 70 -23.04 -14.87 6.70
CA ARG A 70 -22.40 -16.02 6.02
C ARG A 70 -20.97 -16.17 6.49
N ASP A 71 -20.54 -17.40 6.75
CA ASP A 71 -19.20 -17.70 7.26
C ASP A 71 -18.11 -17.43 6.21
N LEU A 72 -17.19 -16.53 6.52
CA LEU A 72 -16.05 -16.17 5.70
C LEU A 72 -14.95 -17.24 5.70
N LEU A 73 -14.95 -18.14 6.69
CA LEU A 73 -13.98 -19.24 6.80
C LEU A 73 -14.47 -20.54 6.20
N ASP A 74 -15.77 -20.68 5.86
CA ASP A 74 -16.30 -21.87 5.20
C ASP A 74 -15.96 -21.86 3.69
N PRO A 75 -15.13 -22.81 3.17
CA PRO A 75 -14.82 -22.89 1.74
C PRO A 75 -16.05 -23.08 0.84
N ALA A 76 -17.15 -23.60 1.37
CA ALA A 76 -18.39 -23.81 0.62
C ALA A 76 -19.32 -22.58 0.62
N SER A 77 -19.05 -21.61 1.49
CA SER A 77 -19.84 -20.39 1.59
C SER A 77 -19.59 -19.46 0.39
N ASP A 78 -20.61 -18.71 0.02
CA ASP A 78 -20.56 -17.58 -0.93
C ASP A 78 -20.34 -16.24 -0.22
N ALA A 79 -19.89 -16.27 1.05
CA ALA A 79 -19.56 -15.10 1.83
C ALA A 79 -18.48 -14.25 1.13
N ALA A 80 -18.58 -12.93 1.27
CA ALA A 80 -17.59 -11.99 0.72
C ALA A 80 -17.19 -10.95 1.79
N VAL A 81 -15.93 -10.60 1.80
CA VAL A 81 -15.44 -9.48 2.60
C VAL A 81 -16.08 -8.20 2.08
N PRO A 82 -16.70 -7.38 2.95
CA PRO A 82 -17.33 -6.14 2.51
C PRO A 82 -16.28 -5.08 2.16
N HIS A 83 -16.59 -4.28 1.14
CA HIS A 83 -15.79 -3.11 0.75
C HIS A 83 -16.73 -1.95 0.40
N PRO A 84 -16.30 -0.68 0.59
CA PRO A 84 -17.04 0.48 0.11
C PRO A 84 -17.31 0.40 -1.40
N ALA A 85 -18.50 0.78 -1.83
CA ALA A 85 -18.85 0.78 -3.26
C ALA A 85 -17.88 1.64 -4.08
N ALA A 86 -17.49 2.81 -3.55
CA ALA A 86 -16.52 3.69 -4.20
C ALA A 86 -15.13 3.04 -4.36
N ALA A 87 -14.68 2.24 -3.39
CA ALA A 87 -13.44 1.49 -3.51
C ALA A 87 -13.52 0.42 -4.60
N LEU A 88 -14.64 -0.30 -4.69
CA LEU A 88 -14.86 -1.28 -5.75
C LEU A 88 -14.88 -0.63 -7.14
N GLU A 89 -15.63 0.46 -7.32
CA GLU A 89 -15.71 1.20 -8.58
C GLU A 89 -14.33 1.76 -8.99
N ARG A 90 -13.55 2.29 -8.05
CA ARG A 90 -12.17 2.73 -8.28
C ARG A 90 -11.29 1.58 -8.74
N SER A 91 -11.34 0.45 -8.04
CA SER A 91 -10.53 -0.73 -8.36
C SER A 91 -10.86 -1.28 -9.76
N GLU A 92 -12.13 -1.37 -10.11
CA GLU A 92 -12.57 -1.80 -11.45
C GLU A 92 -12.10 -0.84 -12.55
N ARG A 93 -12.23 0.47 -12.33
CA ARG A 93 -11.77 1.49 -13.28
C ARG A 93 -10.25 1.39 -13.49
N ILE A 94 -9.47 1.34 -12.41
CA ILE A 94 -8.00 1.24 -12.49
C ILE A 94 -7.58 -0.08 -13.13
N ARG A 95 -8.26 -1.18 -12.84
CA ARG A 95 -8.01 -2.47 -13.48
C ARG A 95 -8.24 -2.41 -14.98
N ALA A 96 -9.30 -1.74 -15.43
CA ALA A 96 -9.56 -1.55 -16.87
C ALA A 96 -8.46 -0.70 -17.53
N GLU A 97 -8.07 0.41 -16.91
CA GLU A 97 -6.97 1.27 -17.39
C GLU A 97 -5.63 0.52 -17.48
N LEU A 98 -5.33 -0.33 -16.50
CA LEU A 98 -4.14 -1.17 -16.49
C LEU A 98 -4.21 -2.27 -17.55
N ALA A 99 -5.40 -2.85 -17.78
CA ALA A 99 -5.59 -3.82 -18.86
C ALA A 99 -5.36 -3.20 -20.25
N ASP A 100 -5.83 -1.95 -20.47
CA ASP A 100 -5.58 -1.21 -21.70
C ASP A 100 -4.07 -0.92 -21.89
N ALA A 101 -3.32 -0.75 -20.79
CA ALA A 101 -1.86 -0.63 -20.80
C ALA A 101 -1.13 -1.98 -20.92
N GLY A 102 -1.88 -3.10 -20.99
CA GLY A 102 -1.37 -4.46 -21.15
C GLY A 102 -1.04 -5.19 -19.86
N PHE A 103 -1.35 -4.67 -18.70
CA PHE A 103 -1.17 -5.35 -17.41
C PHE A 103 -2.42 -6.16 -17.06
N HIS A 104 -2.20 -7.33 -16.46
CA HIS A 104 -3.30 -8.20 -16.04
C HIS A 104 -3.39 -8.26 -14.51
N VAL A 105 -4.38 -7.58 -13.95
CA VAL A 105 -4.67 -7.58 -12.51
C VAL A 105 -5.76 -8.62 -12.23
N ALA A 106 -5.52 -9.53 -11.28
CA ALA A 106 -6.53 -10.53 -10.93
C ALA A 106 -7.81 -9.88 -10.37
N HIS A 107 -8.97 -10.39 -10.79
CA HIS A 107 -10.25 -9.95 -10.25
C HIS A 107 -10.42 -10.21 -8.75
N SER A 108 -9.68 -11.19 -8.22
CA SER A 108 -9.68 -11.54 -6.81
C SER A 108 -8.83 -10.62 -5.94
N LEU A 109 -8.03 -9.72 -6.53
CA LEU A 109 -7.26 -8.74 -5.76
C LEU A 109 -8.24 -7.74 -5.13
N PRO A 110 -8.28 -7.63 -3.78
CA PRO A 110 -9.19 -6.71 -3.11
C PRO A 110 -8.77 -5.26 -3.39
N PRO A 111 -9.73 -4.30 -3.37
CA PRO A 111 -9.40 -2.88 -3.45
C PRO A 111 -8.63 -2.43 -2.21
N VAL A 112 -7.83 -1.39 -2.36
CA VAL A 112 -7.26 -0.67 -1.22
C VAL A 112 -8.34 0.17 -0.52
N LEU A 113 -7.99 0.77 0.63
CA LEU A 113 -8.89 1.63 1.41
C LEU A 113 -9.56 2.71 0.53
N ASP A 114 -10.82 2.98 0.81
CA ASP A 114 -11.51 4.11 0.20
C ASP A 114 -10.95 5.46 0.67
N ALA A 115 -11.09 6.50 -0.16
CA ALA A 115 -10.67 7.85 0.17
C ALA A 115 -11.26 8.34 1.52
N ALA A 116 -12.53 7.98 1.80
CA ALA A 116 -13.19 8.30 3.06
C ALA A 116 -12.63 7.55 4.28
N GLU A 117 -11.91 6.45 4.06
CA GLU A 117 -11.29 5.63 5.10
C GLU A 117 -9.82 6.01 5.36
N LEU A 118 -9.21 6.77 4.46
CA LEU A 118 -7.81 7.18 4.59
C LEU A 118 -7.63 8.14 5.78
N VAL A 119 -6.65 7.82 6.60
CA VAL A 119 -6.13 8.72 7.65
C VAL A 119 -4.66 8.93 7.35
N LEU A 120 -4.30 10.17 7.07
CA LEU A 120 -2.93 10.52 6.73
C LEU A 120 -2.13 10.94 7.95
N ARG A 121 -0.82 10.83 7.83
CA ARG A 121 0.14 11.43 8.76
C ARG A 121 0.11 12.95 8.68
N ASP A 122 0.65 13.57 9.70
CA ASP A 122 0.87 15.02 9.71
C ASP A 122 1.78 15.41 8.54
N PRO A 123 1.43 16.43 7.74
CA PRO A 123 2.23 16.84 6.59
C PRO A 123 3.68 17.23 6.94
N ALA A 124 3.94 17.75 8.15
CA ALA A 124 5.31 18.07 8.57
C ALA A 124 6.11 16.79 8.81
N GLU A 125 5.53 15.75 9.42
CA GLU A 125 6.16 14.44 9.58
C GLU A 125 6.47 13.81 8.22
N VAL A 126 5.54 13.94 7.26
CA VAL A 126 5.71 13.43 5.90
C VAL A 126 6.85 14.16 5.18
N PHE A 127 6.95 15.49 5.36
CA PHE A 127 8.03 16.30 4.81
C PHE A 127 9.39 15.91 5.39
N ASP A 128 9.49 15.77 6.71
CA ASP A 128 10.72 15.34 7.38
C ASP A 128 11.18 13.98 6.86
N ARG A 129 10.24 13.04 6.71
CA ARG A 129 10.55 11.70 6.18
C ARG A 129 11.03 11.75 4.73
N ALA A 130 10.38 12.54 3.87
CA ALA A 130 10.80 12.73 2.48
C ALA A 130 12.22 13.30 2.40
N LEU A 131 12.53 14.29 3.25
CA LEU A 131 13.86 14.90 3.32
C LEU A 131 14.94 13.91 3.78
N VAL A 132 14.64 13.08 4.81
CA VAL A 132 15.55 12.03 5.28
C VAL A 132 15.84 11.03 4.15
N LEU A 133 14.82 10.53 3.48
CA LEU A 133 14.96 9.55 2.39
C LEU A 133 15.81 10.11 1.23
N ALA A 134 15.54 11.35 0.81
CA ALA A 134 16.28 12.00 -0.26
C ALA A 134 17.77 12.24 0.14
N THR A 135 18.00 12.63 1.40
CA THR A 135 19.36 12.82 1.94
C THR A 135 20.14 11.51 2.01
N LEU A 136 19.49 10.43 2.48
CA LEU A 136 20.11 9.10 2.53
C LEU A 136 20.38 8.54 1.14
N ALA A 137 19.49 8.75 0.18
CA ALA A 137 19.72 8.35 -1.21
C ALA A 137 20.91 9.09 -1.82
N THR A 138 21.02 10.41 -1.58
CA THR A 138 22.15 11.23 -2.01
C THR A 138 23.46 10.75 -1.38
N TRP A 139 23.44 10.48 -0.08
CA TRP A 139 24.59 9.96 0.65
C TRP A 139 25.05 8.59 0.14
N ALA A 140 24.11 7.67 -0.09
CA ALA A 140 24.41 6.33 -0.56
C ALA A 140 25.06 6.34 -1.95
N LEU A 141 24.53 7.13 -2.89
CA LEU A 141 25.09 7.29 -4.24
C LEU A 141 26.49 7.93 -4.18
N HIS A 142 26.66 8.98 -3.37
CA HIS A 142 27.98 9.60 -3.19
C HIS A 142 29.01 8.62 -2.63
N LEU A 143 28.64 7.81 -1.64
CA LEU A 143 29.52 6.80 -1.08
C LEU A 143 29.90 5.72 -2.09
N GLN A 144 28.94 5.27 -2.92
CA GLN A 144 29.19 4.30 -3.99
C GLN A 144 30.17 4.86 -5.05
N GLU A 145 30.04 6.15 -5.39
CA GLU A 145 30.88 6.79 -6.41
C GLU A 145 32.29 7.14 -5.89
N SER A 146 32.37 7.72 -4.69
CA SER A 146 33.61 8.27 -4.15
C SER A 146 34.40 7.29 -3.27
N GLY A 147 33.74 6.28 -2.71
CA GLY A 147 34.29 5.39 -1.69
C GLY A 147 34.54 6.07 -0.33
N HIS A 148 34.05 7.30 -0.14
CA HIS A 148 34.32 8.09 1.04
C HIS A 148 33.05 8.40 1.82
N ALA A 149 32.89 7.77 2.98
CA ALA A 149 31.77 8.06 3.89
C ALA A 149 31.96 9.45 4.52
N HIS A 150 30.86 10.20 4.59
CA HIS A 150 30.74 11.44 5.35
C HIS A 150 29.46 11.39 6.17
N ASP A 151 29.36 12.22 7.19
CA ASP A 151 28.12 12.33 7.96
C ASP A 151 27.03 13.00 7.09
N PRO A 152 25.86 12.37 6.87
CA PRO A 152 24.77 12.98 6.11
C PRO A 152 24.11 14.17 6.87
N GLY A 153 24.43 14.38 8.14
CA GLY A 153 23.90 15.49 8.95
C GLY A 153 22.42 15.32 9.35
N ILE A 154 21.90 14.09 9.35
CA ILE A 154 20.53 13.81 9.73
C ILE A 154 20.44 13.62 11.25
N PRO A 155 19.54 14.32 11.97
CA PRO A 155 19.31 14.08 13.39
C PRO A 155 18.91 12.62 13.67
N GLU A 156 19.58 11.97 14.63
CA GLU A 156 19.34 10.57 14.98
C GLU A 156 17.85 10.21 15.22
N PRO A 157 17.02 11.05 15.90
CA PRO A 157 15.60 10.74 16.11
C PRO A 157 14.75 10.66 14.84
N LEU A 158 15.23 11.15 13.71
CA LEU A 158 14.55 11.06 12.42
C LEU A 158 14.89 9.80 11.64
N LEU A 159 15.95 9.09 12.06
CA LEU A 159 16.42 7.86 11.43
C LEU A 159 15.68 6.63 12.00
N THR A 160 15.35 5.68 11.14
CA THR A 160 14.91 4.36 11.59
C THR A 160 16.09 3.54 12.12
N GLU A 161 15.81 2.44 12.86
CA GLU A 161 16.86 1.54 13.33
C GLU A 161 17.64 0.90 12.16
N SER A 162 16.96 0.62 11.05
CA SER A 162 17.57 0.07 9.84
C SER A 162 18.55 1.06 9.21
N GLU A 163 18.17 2.32 9.13
CA GLU A 163 19.02 3.40 8.60
C GLU A 163 20.23 3.67 9.48
N GLN A 164 20.04 3.74 10.80
CA GLN A 164 21.15 3.89 11.75
C GLN A 164 22.19 2.77 11.61
N ARG A 165 21.73 1.53 11.48
CA ARG A 165 22.61 0.37 11.25
C ARG A 165 23.37 0.49 9.93
N THR A 166 22.69 0.92 8.87
CA THR A 166 23.32 1.10 7.55
C THR A 166 24.36 2.23 7.56
N LEU A 167 24.09 3.34 8.26
CA LEU A 167 25.06 4.43 8.40
C LEU A 167 26.31 4.00 9.21
N ALA A 168 26.12 3.12 10.22
CA ALA A 168 27.21 2.63 11.05
C ALA A 168 28.10 1.59 10.31
N ASP A 169 27.51 0.73 9.48
CA ASP A 169 28.22 -0.34 8.74
C ASP A 169 27.59 -0.51 7.34
N PRO A 170 27.93 0.35 6.37
CA PRO A 170 27.33 0.34 5.04
C PRO A 170 27.82 -0.84 4.20
N THR A 171 26.90 -1.77 3.90
CA THR A 171 27.14 -2.82 2.90
C THR A 171 26.70 -2.36 1.51
N GLU A 172 27.27 -2.95 0.45
CA GLU A 172 26.89 -2.63 -0.94
C GLU A 172 25.39 -2.75 -1.17
N GLN A 173 24.77 -3.84 -0.70
CA GLN A 173 23.34 -4.04 -0.85
C GLN A 173 22.52 -3.01 -0.06
N ALA A 174 22.96 -2.63 1.14
CA ALA A 174 22.27 -1.61 1.92
C ALA A 174 22.33 -0.23 1.25
N LEU A 175 23.47 0.11 0.64
CA LEU A 175 23.60 1.34 -0.15
C LEU A 175 22.71 1.34 -1.39
N ILE A 176 22.60 0.22 -2.10
CA ILE A 176 21.66 0.07 -3.21
C ILE A 176 20.23 0.28 -2.70
N ASN A 177 19.85 -0.33 -1.59
CA ASN A 177 18.51 -0.17 -1.02
C ASN A 177 18.23 1.29 -0.63
N LEU A 178 19.17 1.97 0.04
CA LEU A 178 19.01 3.38 0.39
C LEU A 178 18.90 4.29 -0.85
N SER A 179 19.63 4.00 -1.93
CA SER A 179 19.55 4.79 -3.16
C SER A 179 18.16 4.75 -3.81
N TRP A 180 17.45 3.62 -3.68
CA TRP A 180 16.05 3.50 -4.11
C TRP A 180 15.08 4.32 -3.26
N GLY A 181 15.46 4.76 -2.07
CA GLY A 181 14.68 5.67 -1.23
C GLY A 181 14.27 6.97 -1.94
N VAL A 182 14.94 7.34 -3.04
CA VAL A 182 14.52 8.46 -3.90
C VAL A 182 13.10 8.31 -4.43
N GLU A 183 12.66 7.07 -4.73
CA GLU A 183 11.30 6.80 -5.20
C GLU A 183 10.25 7.04 -4.10
N ALA A 184 10.57 6.62 -2.88
CA ALA A 184 9.73 6.89 -1.72
C ALA A 184 9.68 8.40 -1.42
N ALA A 185 10.84 9.09 -1.43
CA ALA A 185 10.92 10.54 -1.25
C ALA A 185 10.11 11.30 -2.30
N ALA A 186 10.22 10.92 -3.58
CA ALA A 186 9.44 11.50 -4.68
C ALA A 186 7.94 11.31 -4.50
N THR A 187 7.52 10.14 -4.01
CA THR A 187 6.12 9.82 -3.76
C THR A 187 5.55 10.67 -2.61
N LEU A 188 6.32 10.83 -1.52
CA LEU A 188 5.93 11.69 -0.40
C LEU A 188 5.93 13.18 -0.80
N ALA A 189 6.93 13.64 -1.57
CA ALA A 189 6.98 15.01 -2.08
C ALA A 189 5.79 15.30 -3.02
N TRP A 190 5.40 14.34 -3.87
CA TRP A 190 4.19 14.43 -4.67
C TRP A 190 2.93 14.50 -3.79
N ALA A 191 2.81 13.66 -2.77
CA ALA A 191 1.67 13.67 -1.87
C ALA A 191 1.51 15.00 -1.11
N LEU A 192 2.61 15.72 -0.89
CA LEU A 192 2.64 17.06 -0.30
C LEU A 192 2.43 18.19 -1.31
N GLY A 193 2.25 17.89 -2.60
CA GLY A 193 2.11 18.87 -3.67
C GLY A 193 3.38 19.64 -4.02
N LEU A 194 4.55 19.11 -3.63
CA LEU A 194 5.86 19.72 -3.88
C LEU A 194 6.48 19.29 -5.22
N LEU A 195 6.11 18.12 -5.70
CA LEU A 195 6.64 17.53 -6.92
C LEU A 195 5.49 17.14 -7.85
N ASP A 196 5.53 17.63 -9.09
CA ASP A 196 4.65 17.14 -10.14
C ASP A 196 5.17 15.78 -10.64
N ARG A 197 4.33 14.76 -10.58
CA ARG A 197 4.67 13.40 -10.98
C ARG A 197 3.47 12.71 -11.62
N ASP A 198 3.70 12.07 -12.75
CA ASP A 198 2.73 11.16 -13.35
C ASP A 198 2.69 9.85 -12.53
N PRO A 199 1.60 9.55 -11.81
CA PRO A 199 1.46 8.32 -11.03
C PRO A 199 1.40 7.05 -11.91
N THR A 200 1.21 7.20 -13.23
CA THR A 200 1.18 6.08 -14.19
C THR A 200 2.55 5.72 -14.73
N SER A 201 3.51 6.65 -14.64
CA SER A 201 4.89 6.42 -15.12
C SER A 201 5.60 5.35 -14.28
N LEU A 202 6.31 4.45 -14.93
CA LEU A 202 7.19 3.46 -14.32
C LEU A 202 8.68 3.89 -14.38
N GLU A 203 8.94 5.09 -14.89
CA GLU A 203 10.29 5.65 -14.90
C GLU A 203 10.75 6.00 -13.49
N PRO A 204 12.00 5.74 -13.14
CA PRO A 204 12.59 6.14 -11.87
C PRO A 204 12.54 7.65 -11.66
N ALA A 205 12.39 8.07 -10.41
CA ALA A 205 12.42 9.47 -10.02
C ALA A 205 13.83 10.06 -10.19
N SER A 206 13.90 11.32 -10.60
CA SER A 206 15.16 12.07 -10.61
C SER A 206 15.49 12.56 -9.20
N LEU A 207 16.65 12.16 -8.66
CA LEU A 207 17.12 12.63 -7.35
C LEU A 207 17.30 14.16 -7.33
N ASP A 208 17.79 14.75 -8.43
CA ASP A 208 17.95 16.21 -8.54
C ASP A 208 16.61 16.92 -8.46
N ALA A 209 15.58 16.39 -9.13
CA ALA A 209 14.22 16.96 -9.07
C ALA A 209 13.61 16.85 -7.66
N VAL A 210 13.82 15.71 -6.97
CA VAL A 210 13.36 15.51 -5.59
C VAL A 210 14.08 16.46 -4.63
N ASN A 211 15.39 16.56 -4.72
CA ASN A 211 16.19 17.47 -3.89
C ASN A 211 15.78 18.93 -4.12
N ALA A 212 15.54 19.33 -5.37
CA ALA A 212 15.08 20.67 -5.70
C ALA A 212 13.67 20.97 -5.14
N ALA A 213 12.76 19.99 -5.17
CA ALA A 213 11.41 20.13 -4.64
C ALA A 213 11.37 20.26 -3.10
N LEU A 214 12.28 19.56 -2.41
CA LEU A 214 12.40 19.58 -0.94
C LEU A 214 13.28 20.74 -0.42
N ALA A 215 14.02 21.42 -1.29
CA ALA A 215 14.92 22.49 -0.89
C ALA A 215 14.17 23.71 -0.33
N PRO A 216 14.74 24.37 0.72
CA PRO A 216 14.16 25.62 1.22
C PRO A 216 14.18 26.73 0.15
N VAL A 217 13.08 27.44 0.03
CA VAL A 217 12.99 28.60 -0.85
C VAL A 217 13.22 29.88 -0.05
N GLY A 218 14.28 30.62 -0.36
CA GLY A 218 14.62 31.82 0.38
C GLY A 218 14.94 31.58 1.87
N GLY A 219 15.37 30.38 2.24
CA GLY A 219 15.67 30.00 3.64
C GLY A 219 14.44 29.56 4.44
N THR A 220 13.28 29.44 3.81
CA THR A 220 12.03 28.97 4.43
C THR A 220 11.63 27.62 3.85
N ALA A 221 11.09 26.71 4.68
CA ALA A 221 10.54 25.45 4.20
C ALA A 221 9.46 25.70 3.13
N PRO A 222 9.34 24.82 2.12
CA PRO A 222 8.34 25.00 1.08
C PRO A 222 6.91 24.94 1.66
N GLU A 223 5.98 25.67 1.03
CA GLU A 223 4.57 25.59 1.38
C GLU A 223 3.99 24.25 0.91
N LEU A 224 3.28 23.56 1.81
CA LEU A 224 2.73 22.23 1.55
C LEU A 224 1.29 22.35 1.04
N HIS A 225 1.00 21.69 -0.07
CA HIS A 225 -0.33 21.61 -0.68
C HIS A 225 -0.72 20.13 -0.91
N PRO A 226 -1.06 19.39 0.16
CA PRO A 226 -1.34 17.95 0.04
C PRO A 226 -2.37 17.65 -1.05
N VAL A 227 -2.12 16.59 -1.81
CA VAL A 227 -3.05 16.13 -2.84
C VAL A 227 -4.37 15.68 -2.23
N GLU A 228 -5.45 15.78 -2.98
CA GLU A 228 -6.79 15.36 -2.57
C GLU A 228 -6.83 13.84 -2.29
N LEU A 229 -7.58 13.43 -1.25
CA LEU A 229 -7.68 12.01 -0.84
C LEU A 229 -8.13 11.07 -1.97
N PRO A 230 -9.07 11.42 -2.86
CA PRO A 230 -9.42 10.56 -4.00
C PRO A 230 -8.25 10.32 -4.95
N THR A 231 -7.44 11.35 -5.23
CA THR A 231 -6.23 11.25 -6.06
C THR A 231 -5.18 10.37 -5.42
N LEU A 232 -5.01 10.48 -4.09
CA LEU A 232 -4.11 9.63 -3.33
C LEU A 232 -4.58 8.17 -3.35
N ALA A 233 -5.89 7.92 -3.16
CA ALA A 233 -6.48 6.59 -3.20
C ALA A 233 -6.31 5.94 -4.58
N ASP A 234 -6.47 6.70 -5.66
CA ASP A 234 -6.21 6.24 -7.03
C ASP A 234 -4.74 5.84 -7.23
N PHE A 235 -3.80 6.64 -6.73
CA PHE A 235 -2.39 6.31 -6.83
C PHE A 235 -2.02 5.08 -6.00
N LEU A 236 -2.55 4.96 -4.80
CA LEU A 236 -2.35 3.78 -3.94
C LEU A 236 -2.89 2.51 -4.62
N GLU A 237 -4.11 2.54 -5.13
CA GLU A 237 -4.74 1.41 -5.86
C GLU A 237 -3.91 0.99 -7.07
N ARG A 238 -3.49 1.95 -7.87
CA ARG A 238 -2.67 1.70 -9.07
C ARG A 238 -1.31 1.09 -8.71
N THR A 239 -0.64 1.66 -7.70
CA THR A 239 0.66 1.17 -7.24
C THR A 239 0.56 -0.24 -6.67
N PHE A 240 -0.46 -0.50 -5.86
CA PHE A 240 -0.75 -1.82 -5.30
C PHE A 240 -1.00 -2.86 -6.40
N SER A 241 -1.86 -2.53 -7.37
CA SER A 241 -2.19 -3.38 -8.50
C SER A 241 -0.98 -3.69 -9.39
N LEU A 242 -0.17 -2.68 -9.72
CA LEU A 242 1.05 -2.86 -10.52
C LEU A 242 2.09 -3.69 -9.78
N ARG A 243 2.24 -3.49 -8.47
CA ARG A 243 3.16 -4.30 -7.66
C ARG A 243 2.71 -5.75 -7.61
N TRP A 244 1.41 -6.00 -7.45
CA TRP A 244 0.86 -7.34 -7.55
C TRP A 244 1.17 -7.97 -8.92
N CYS A 245 0.92 -7.26 -10.03
CA CYS A 245 1.26 -7.73 -11.38
C CYS A 245 2.76 -8.04 -11.54
N ALA A 246 3.63 -7.20 -10.98
CA ALA A 246 5.07 -7.42 -11.03
C ALA A 246 5.49 -8.69 -10.28
N GLN A 247 4.88 -8.98 -9.13
CA GLN A 247 5.12 -10.21 -8.40
C GLN A 247 4.54 -11.43 -9.12
N ASP A 248 3.29 -11.36 -9.58
CA ASP A 248 2.64 -12.45 -10.31
C ASP A 248 3.42 -12.81 -11.57
N SER A 249 3.91 -11.83 -12.33
CA SER A 249 4.73 -12.06 -13.52
C SER A 249 6.07 -12.76 -13.25
N ARG A 250 6.54 -12.77 -12.00
CA ARG A 250 7.79 -13.44 -11.59
C ARG A 250 7.58 -14.88 -11.13
N ILE A 251 6.42 -15.18 -10.54
CA ILE A 251 6.14 -16.47 -9.92
C ILE A 251 5.16 -17.33 -10.71
N ASN A 252 4.38 -16.72 -11.59
CA ASN A 252 3.36 -17.39 -12.39
C ASN A 252 3.81 -17.48 -13.86
N GLU A 253 4.19 -18.68 -14.30
CA GLU A 253 4.61 -18.94 -15.68
C GLU A 253 3.49 -18.67 -16.70
N ASP A 254 2.23 -18.74 -16.26
CA ASP A 254 1.04 -18.50 -17.07
C ASP A 254 0.55 -17.04 -17.00
N TYR A 255 1.35 -16.10 -16.48
CA TYR A 255 0.97 -14.69 -16.41
C TYR A 255 0.63 -14.14 -17.81
N GLN A 256 -0.58 -13.60 -17.95
CA GLN A 256 -1.13 -13.19 -19.25
C GLN A 256 -0.89 -11.71 -19.59
N GLY A 257 -0.30 -10.96 -18.67
CA GLY A 257 -0.08 -9.52 -18.84
C GLY A 257 1.26 -9.20 -19.53
N ARG A 258 1.47 -7.88 -19.74
CA ARG A 258 2.75 -7.34 -20.21
C ARG A 258 3.85 -7.68 -19.20
N PRO A 259 4.98 -8.26 -19.65
CA PRO A 259 6.10 -8.54 -18.76
C PRO A 259 6.75 -7.24 -18.26
N PHE A 260 7.29 -7.26 -17.05
CA PHE A 260 8.05 -6.15 -16.45
C PHE A 260 9.52 -6.13 -16.91
N SER A 261 9.85 -6.77 -18.05
CA SER A 261 11.20 -6.74 -18.61
C SER A 261 11.61 -5.30 -18.94
N GLY A 262 12.74 -4.84 -18.37
CA GLY A 262 13.22 -3.47 -18.54
C GLY A 262 12.59 -2.42 -17.59
N VAL A 263 11.69 -2.83 -16.69
CA VAL A 263 11.20 -2.00 -15.60
C VAL A 263 11.85 -2.46 -14.30
N ASP A 264 12.48 -1.54 -13.57
CA ASP A 264 12.95 -1.86 -12.23
C ASP A 264 11.76 -1.86 -11.26
N THR A 265 11.43 -3.05 -10.75
CA THR A 265 10.29 -3.22 -9.84
C THR A 265 10.52 -2.60 -8.46
N SER A 266 11.76 -2.16 -8.16
CA SER A 266 12.08 -1.38 -6.96
C SER A 266 11.32 -0.06 -6.92
N VAL A 267 11.06 0.54 -8.09
CA VAL A 267 10.19 1.72 -8.24
C VAL A 267 8.83 1.49 -7.59
N LEU A 268 8.18 0.36 -7.90
CA LEU A 268 6.86 0.03 -7.37
C LEU A 268 6.90 -0.33 -5.88
N LEU A 269 7.97 -0.98 -5.44
CA LEU A 269 8.17 -1.34 -4.05
C LEU A 269 8.25 -0.08 -3.17
N GLU A 270 9.11 0.85 -3.53
CA GLU A 270 9.34 2.07 -2.76
C GLU A 270 8.14 3.02 -2.80
N ARG A 271 7.45 3.13 -3.94
CA ARG A 271 6.17 3.85 -4.01
C ARG A 271 5.12 3.27 -3.08
N HIS A 272 4.95 1.94 -3.12
CA HIS A 272 4.01 1.27 -2.22
C HIS A 272 4.39 1.46 -0.77
N HIS A 273 5.69 1.37 -0.43
CA HIS A 273 6.18 1.61 0.92
C HIS A 273 5.80 3.02 1.41
N ALA A 274 6.12 4.05 0.62
CA ALA A 274 5.80 5.43 0.95
C ALA A 274 4.29 5.66 1.16
N LEU A 275 3.46 5.14 0.23
CA LEU A 275 2.01 5.28 0.30
C LEU A 275 1.40 4.49 1.48
N ALA A 276 1.89 3.28 1.73
CA ALA A 276 1.46 2.47 2.87
C ALA A 276 1.80 3.14 4.19
N TRP A 277 3.01 3.70 4.32
CA TRP A 277 3.42 4.45 5.50
C TRP A 277 2.61 5.74 5.68
N LEU A 278 2.38 6.50 4.62
CA LEU A 278 1.58 7.72 4.63
C LEU A 278 0.16 7.49 5.14
N THR A 279 -0.42 6.34 4.81
CA THR A 279 -1.81 5.97 5.16
C THR A 279 -1.92 5.10 6.41
N ALA A 280 -0.82 4.78 7.09
CA ALA A 280 -0.77 4.02 8.33
C ALA A 280 -0.10 4.84 9.46
N PRO A 281 -0.77 5.89 10.01
CA PRO A 281 -0.14 6.87 10.89
C PRO A 281 0.39 6.31 12.23
N LEU A 282 0.05 5.08 12.59
CA LEU A 282 0.53 4.44 13.82
C LEU A 282 1.70 3.47 13.60
N ALA A 283 2.05 3.15 12.33
CA ALA A 283 3.16 2.24 12.02
C ALA A 283 4.49 2.99 11.93
N GLY A 284 5.58 2.41 12.40
CA GLY A 284 6.93 2.88 12.08
C GLY A 284 7.21 2.77 10.58
N TYR A 285 8.22 3.49 10.06
CA TYR A 285 8.56 3.40 8.65
C TYR A 285 9.01 1.99 8.26
N ASP A 286 9.78 1.34 9.13
CA ASP A 286 10.26 -0.04 8.92
C ASP A 286 9.16 -1.11 9.16
N ASP A 287 8.00 -0.74 9.76
CA ASP A 287 6.97 -1.68 10.24
C ASP A 287 5.72 -1.76 9.34
N VAL A 288 5.75 -1.09 8.20
CA VAL A 288 4.59 -1.07 7.29
C VAL A 288 4.37 -2.42 6.64
N ASP A 289 3.10 -2.85 6.57
CA ASP A 289 2.72 -4.06 5.83
C ASP A 289 2.78 -3.80 4.31
N LEU A 290 3.69 -4.49 3.65
CA LEU A 290 3.91 -4.43 2.20
C LEU A 290 3.41 -5.69 1.47
N SER A 291 2.57 -6.50 2.09
CA SER A 291 1.99 -7.67 1.42
C SER A 291 1.05 -7.26 0.27
N THR A 292 1.15 -7.98 -0.85
CA THR A 292 0.32 -7.80 -2.06
C THR A 292 -0.18 -9.14 -2.55
#